data_6fea4417acde5f44fd5fa2cf78e25172
#
_entry.id   6fea4417acde5f44fd5fa2cf78e25172
#
_cell.length_a   1.000
_cell.length_b   1.000
_cell.length_c   1.000
_cell.angle_alpha   90.00
_cell.angle_beta   90.00
_cell.angle_gamma   90.00
#
_symmetry.space_group_name_H-M   'P 1'
#
loop_
_entity.id
_entity.type
_entity.pdbx_description
1 polymer ?
#
loop_
_entity_poly.entity_id
_entity_poly.type
_entity_poly.pdbx_seq_one_letter_code
_entity_poly.pdbx_strand_id
1 'polypeptide(L)'
;MEGITRIDLLRHGETEGGPRFRGSRDDPLTDIGLDQMRAATDGDHCWDRVITSPLERCAGFACAFARQHSLLLTFDERIKEMHFGTWEGRTAAELMAEDPGALARFWADPDGHPPPTGEPLSRFQTRVLAAWDSIVRSYTGQKILLVTHGGVIRVLLCHVQQRPVSKLLEIEVKHGALYTLRVSVDAKEAPTAELIARV
;
A
#
# COMPACT_ATOMS: atom_id res chain seq x y z
N MET A 1 11.48 -26.78 -4.67
CA MET A 1 11.51 -26.03 -5.95
C MET A 1 11.61 -24.56 -5.58
N GLU A 2 12.69 -23.91 -5.96
CA GLU A 2 12.83 -22.46 -5.85
C GLU A 2 11.84 -21.80 -6.81
N GLY A 3 10.88 -21.08 -6.28
CA GLY A 3 9.90 -20.34 -7.08
C GLY A 3 10.16 -18.85 -7.00
N ILE A 4 10.38 -18.20 -8.13
CA ILE A 4 10.43 -16.72 -8.18
C ILE A 4 9.00 -16.19 -8.26
N THR A 5 8.59 -15.43 -7.25
CA THR A 5 7.32 -14.71 -7.21
C THR A 5 7.55 -13.26 -7.63
N ARG A 6 6.71 -12.73 -8.51
CA ARG A 6 6.68 -11.31 -8.84
C ARG A 6 5.49 -10.65 -8.14
N ILE A 7 5.74 -9.58 -7.41
CA ILE A 7 4.69 -8.80 -6.76
C ILE A 7 4.79 -7.35 -7.22
N ASP A 8 3.77 -6.90 -7.95
CA ASP A 8 3.65 -5.52 -8.41
C ASP A 8 2.74 -4.76 -7.41
N LEU A 9 3.30 -3.80 -6.69
CA LEU A 9 2.60 -2.96 -5.71
C LEU A 9 2.05 -1.73 -6.42
N LEU A 10 0.74 -1.63 -6.58
CA LEU A 10 0.05 -0.49 -7.18
C LEU A 10 -0.56 0.38 -6.09
N ARG A 11 -0.15 1.66 -6.02
CA ARG A 11 -0.87 2.64 -5.21
C ARG A 11 -2.16 3.06 -5.91
N HIS A 12 -3.27 3.17 -5.16
CA HIS A 12 -4.49 3.80 -5.69
C HIS A 12 -4.21 5.18 -6.29
N GLY A 13 -5.02 5.58 -7.24
CA GLY A 13 -4.98 6.89 -7.89
C GLY A 13 -5.51 8.02 -6.99
N GLU A 14 -5.63 9.21 -7.57
CA GLU A 14 -6.22 10.36 -6.90
C GLU A 14 -7.64 10.07 -6.44
N THR A 15 -7.99 10.61 -5.25
CA THR A 15 -9.30 10.40 -4.63
C THR A 15 -10.07 11.72 -4.50
N GLU A 16 -11.39 11.62 -4.46
CA GLU A 16 -12.28 12.75 -4.21
C GLU A 16 -11.91 13.49 -2.90
N GLY A 17 -12.27 14.77 -2.82
CA GLY A 17 -12.05 15.59 -1.63
C GLY A 17 -10.64 16.16 -1.44
N GLY A 18 -9.71 15.97 -2.42
CA GLY A 18 -8.38 16.60 -2.43
C GLY A 18 -7.39 16.05 -1.38
N PRO A 19 -6.27 16.75 -1.09
CA PRO A 19 -5.19 16.25 -0.22
C PRO A 19 -5.57 16.32 1.27
N ARG A 20 -6.07 15.20 1.80
CA ARG A 20 -6.48 15.02 3.21
C ARG A 20 -5.89 13.74 3.78
N PHE A 21 -5.77 13.64 5.10
CA PHE A 21 -5.49 12.38 5.76
C PHE A 21 -6.65 11.39 5.51
N ARG A 22 -6.33 10.25 4.92
CA ARG A 22 -7.29 9.18 4.58
C ARG A 22 -6.74 7.85 5.04
N GLY A 23 -7.16 7.41 6.18
CA GLY A 23 -6.90 6.05 6.62
C GLY A 23 -8.03 5.12 6.18
N SER A 24 -8.96 4.89 7.08
CA SER A 24 -10.17 4.09 6.85
C SER A 24 -11.32 4.87 6.19
N ARG A 25 -11.22 6.20 6.08
CA ARG A 25 -12.19 6.98 5.32
C ARG A 25 -12.23 6.48 3.88
N ASP A 26 -13.42 6.16 3.39
CA ASP A 26 -13.62 5.43 2.15
C ASP A 26 -14.09 6.36 1.01
N ASP A 27 -13.22 7.29 0.63
CA ASP A 27 -13.47 8.18 -0.51
C ASP A 27 -13.17 7.45 -1.83
N PRO A 28 -14.02 7.58 -2.89
CA PRO A 28 -13.80 6.97 -4.19
C PRO A 28 -12.66 7.66 -4.96
N LEU A 29 -12.26 7.03 -6.07
CA LEU A 29 -11.32 7.63 -7.03
C LEU A 29 -12.00 8.77 -7.80
N THR A 30 -11.19 9.78 -8.19
CA THR A 30 -11.54 10.68 -9.29
C THR A 30 -11.37 9.96 -10.64
N ASP A 31 -11.90 10.54 -11.73
CA ASP A 31 -11.62 10.04 -13.09
C ASP A 31 -10.11 10.09 -13.40
N ILE A 32 -9.41 11.14 -12.96
CA ILE A 32 -7.95 11.26 -13.07
C ILE A 32 -7.27 10.11 -12.31
N GLY A 33 -7.74 9.81 -11.09
CA GLY A 33 -7.20 8.72 -10.29
C GLY A 33 -7.38 7.36 -10.95
N LEU A 34 -8.53 7.12 -11.56
CA LEU A 34 -8.80 5.91 -12.32
C LEU A 34 -7.86 5.78 -13.54
N ASP A 35 -7.64 6.88 -14.27
CA ASP A 35 -6.74 6.91 -15.43
C ASP A 35 -5.26 6.73 -15.02
N GLN A 36 -4.85 7.26 -13.87
CA GLN A 36 -3.50 6.99 -13.31
C GLN A 36 -3.28 5.49 -13.08
N MET A 37 -4.26 4.79 -12.52
CA MET A 37 -4.15 3.35 -12.28
C MET A 37 -4.19 2.54 -13.57
N ARG A 38 -5.03 2.93 -14.54
CA ARG A 38 -5.07 2.31 -15.87
C ARG A 38 -3.73 2.45 -16.58
N ALA A 39 -3.17 3.66 -16.63
CA ALA A 39 -1.88 3.91 -17.25
C ALA A 39 -0.74 3.08 -16.61
N ALA A 40 -0.75 2.92 -15.29
CA ALA A 40 0.24 2.11 -14.59
C ALA A 40 0.11 0.60 -14.85
N THR A 41 -1.07 0.14 -15.26
CA THR A 41 -1.36 -1.28 -15.55
C THR A 41 -1.51 -1.56 -17.05
N ASP A 42 -1.25 -0.56 -17.89
CA ASP A 42 -1.20 -0.74 -19.34
C ASP A 42 0.08 -1.47 -19.76
N GLY A 43 -0.04 -2.39 -20.73
CA GLY A 43 1.06 -3.17 -21.27
C GLY A 43 0.97 -4.68 -21.00
N ASP A 44 2.04 -5.41 -21.37
CA ASP A 44 2.13 -6.87 -21.28
C ASP A 44 2.40 -7.38 -19.86
N HIS A 45 1.53 -7.04 -18.92
CA HIS A 45 1.58 -7.56 -17.56
C HIS A 45 0.74 -8.83 -17.44
N CYS A 46 1.39 -9.99 -17.44
CA CYS A 46 0.71 -11.27 -17.24
C CYS A 46 0.58 -11.58 -15.76
N TRP A 47 -0.36 -10.98 -15.02
CA TRP A 47 -0.66 -11.35 -13.64
C TRP A 47 -1.53 -12.61 -13.57
N ASP A 48 -1.31 -13.42 -12.55
CA ASP A 48 -2.12 -14.61 -12.25
C ASP A 48 -3.28 -14.25 -11.32
N ARG A 49 -3.12 -13.19 -10.51
CA ARG A 49 -4.13 -12.73 -9.56
C ARG A 49 -3.99 -11.26 -9.17
N VAL A 50 -5.09 -10.74 -8.65
CA VAL A 50 -5.15 -9.44 -7.98
C VAL A 50 -5.43 -9.65 -6.49
N ILE A 51 -4.64 -8.99 -5.63
CA ILE A 51 -4.92 -8.87 -4.19
C ILE A 51 -5.15 -7.39 -3.93
N THR A 52 -6.21 -7.05 -3.20
CA THR A 52 -6.60 -5.65 -3.02
C THR A 52 -6.97 -5.31 -1.58
N SER A 53 -6.67 -4.08 -1.17
CA SER A 53 -7.33 -3.47 -0.02
C SER A 53 -8.83 -3.40 -0.27
N PRO A 54 -9.70 -3.64 0.74
CA PRO A 54 -11.15 -3.55 0.58
C PRO A 54 -11.67 -2.10 0.46
N LEU A 55 -10.83 -1.07 0.72
CA LEU A 55 -11.26 0.33 0.59
C LEU A 55 -11.57 0.67 -0.88
N GLU A 56 -12.66 1.40 -1.11
CA GLU A 56 -13.26 1.64 -2.43
C GLU A 56 -12.26 2.16 -3.47
N ARG A 57 -11.36 3.08 -3.08
CA ARG A 57 -10.30 3.62 -3.95
C ARG A 57 -9.32 2.56 -4.49
N CYS A 58 -9.26 1.38 -3.87
CA CYS A 58 -8.51 0.22 -4.35
C CYS A 58 -9.45 -0.83 -4.95
N ALA A 59 -10.52 -1.17 -4.21
CA ALA A 59 -11.45 -2.23 -4.53
C ALA A 59 -12.19 -1.98 -5.85
N GLY A 60 -12.67 -0.75 -6.07
CA GLY A 60 -13.40 -0.38 -7.30
C GLY A 60 -12.58 -0.65 -8.55
N PHE A 61 -11.32 -0.17 -8.59
CA PHE A 61 -10.40 -0.47 -9.70
C PHE A 61 -10.10 -1.97 -9.80
N ALA A 62 -9.72 -2.60 -8.68
CA ALA A 62 -9.28 -4.00 -8.66
C ALA A 62 -10.38 -4.96 -9.13
N CYS A 63 -11.64 -4.74 -8.74
CA CYS A 63 -12.79 -5.53 -9.20
C CYS A 63 -13.01 -5.41 -10.71
N ALA A 64 -12.98 -4.19 -11.25
CA ALA A 64 -13.16 -3.95 -12.67
C ALA A 64 -12.01 -4.58 -13.48
N PHE A 65 -10.77 -4.37 -13.04
CA PHE A 65 -9.56 -4.90 -13.67
C PHE A 65 -9.52 -6.42 -13.65
N ALA A 66 -9.75 -7.06 -12.50
CA ALA A 66 -9.74 -8.51 -12.39
C ALA A 66 -10.82 -9.17 -13.26
N ARG A 67 -12.02 -8.58 -13.32
CA ARG A 67 -13.09 -9.05 -14.20
C ARG A 67 -12.72 -8.92 -15.67
N GLN A 68 -12.15 -7.77 -16.09
CA GLN A 68 -11.75 -7.52 -17.47
C GLN A 68 -10.70 -8.52 -17.97
N HIS A 69 -9.75 -8.88 -17.09
CA HIS A 69 -8.62 -9.76 -17.43
C HIS A 69 -8.82 -11.22 -16.96
N SER A 70 -10.00 -11.57 -16.46
CA SER A 70 -10.34 -12.92 -15.95
C SER A 70 -9.36 -13.42 -14.87
N LEU A 71 -8.91 -12.51 -13.99
CA LEU A 71 -7.97 -12.80 -12.91
C LEU A 71 -8.70 -13.19 -11.61
N LEU A 72 -8.06 -14.02 -10.79
CA LEU A 72 -8.51 -14.29 -9.45
C LEU A 72 -8.36 -13.02 -8.58
N LEU A 73 -9.40 -12.66 -7.83
CA LEU A 73 -9.41 -11.50 -6.95
C LEU A 73 -9.53 -11.94 -5.48
N THR A 74 -8.70 -11.34 -4.62
CA THR A 74 -8.72 -11.57 -3.17
C THR A 74 -8.66 -10.23 -2.45
N PHE A 75 -9.50 -10.03 -1.42
CA PHE A 75 -9.46 -8.88 -0.53
C PHE A 75 -8.65 -9.22 0.72
N ASP A 76 -7.82 -8.29 1.19
CA ASP A 76 -7.06 -8.45 2.44
C ASP A 76 -7.19 -7.19 3.30
N GLU A 77 -7.87 -7.32 4.44
CA GLU A 77 -8.07 -6.25 5.42
C GLU A 77 -6.76 -5.69 5.99
N ARG A 78 -5.72 -6.52 6.03
CA ARG A 78 -4.42 -6.17 6.60
C ARG A 78 -3.63 -5.18 5.75
N ILE A 79 -3.98 -5.00 4.45
CA ILE A 79 -3.34 -4.03 3.56
C ILE A 79 -4.15 -2.75 3.36
N LYS A 80 -5.11 -2.44 4.26
CA LYS A 80 -5.73 -1.12 4.35
C LYS A 80 -4.71 -0.08 4.79
N GLU A 81 -4.95 1.20 4.44
CA GLU A 81 -4.10 2.31 4.89
C GLU A 81 -4.10 2.41 6.43
N MET A 82 -3.08 3.06 6.96
CA MET A 82 -2.98 3.39 8.38
C MET A 82 -4.21 4.19 8.82
N HIS A 83 -4.82 3.80 9.94
CA HIS A 83 -5.95 4.54 10.50
C HIS A 83 -5.45 5.82 11.18
N PHE A 84 -5.88 6.98 10.65
CA PHE A 84 -5.46 8.29 11.16
C PHE A 84 -6.40 8.89 12.22
N GLY A 85 -7.35 8.11 12.74
CA GLY A 85 -8.24 8.55 13.81
C GLY A 85 -8.97 9.85 13.51
N THR A 86 -8.94 10.80 14.45
CA THR A 86 -9.61 12.11 14.29
C THR A 86 -9.01 13.00 13.22
N TRP A 87 -7.85 12.65 12.66
CA TRP A 87 -7.25 13.40 11.56
C TRP A 87 -7.88 13.06 10.20
N GLU A 88 -8.62 11.96 10.11
CA GLU A 88 -9.24 11.56 8.84
C GLU A 88 -10.20 12.61 8.29
N GLY A 89 -10.10 12.90 7.00
CA GLY A 89 -10.87 13.93 6.31
C GLY A 89 -10.32 15.36 6.50
N ARG A 90 -9.26 15.55 7.27
CA ARG A 90 -8.63 16.85 7.51
C ARG A 90 -7.37 17.04 6.68
N THR A 91 -7.08 18.27 6.33
CA THR A 91 -5.82 18.66 5.69
C THR A 91 -4.71 18.88 6.73
N ALA A 92 -3.46 18.86 6.30
CA ALA A 92 -2.33 19.21 7.16
C ALA A 92 -2.44 20.65 7.71
N ALA A 93 -2.94 21.59 6.89
CA ALA A 93 -3.13 22.98 7.28
C ALA A 93 -4.18 23.13 8.41
N GLU A 94 -5.32 22.43 8.30
CA GLU A 94 -6.35 22.42 9.34
C GLU A 94 -5.84 21.82 10.66
N LEU A 95 -5.04 20.78 10.61
CA LEU A 95 -4.42 20.18 11.80
C LEU A 95 -3.41 21.13 12.45
N MET A 96 -2.54 21.75 11.65
CA MET A 96 -1.55 22.71 12.15
C MET A 96 -2.17 24.00 12.70
N ALA A 97 -3.34 24.42 12.20
CA ALA A 97 -4.06 25.56 12.75
C ALA A 97 -4.61 25.29 14.16
N GLU A 98 -4.96 24.03 14.46
CA GLU A 98 -5.47 23.62 15.77
C GLU A 98 -4.34 23.27 16.75
N ASP A 99 -3.35 22.49 16.31
CA ASP A 99 -2.13 22.15 17.06
C ASP A 99 -0.91 22.21 16.14
N PRO A 100 -0.16 23.33 16.12
CA PRO A 100 0.99 23.54 15.24
C PRO A 100 2.09 22.47 15.37
N GLY A 101 2.15 21.79 16.52
CA GLY A 101 3.16 20.77 16.81
C GLY A 101 2.70 19.33 16.50
N ALA A 102 1.42 19.08 16.27
CA ALA A 102 0.86 17.73 16.19
C ALA A 102 1.52 16.86 15.10
N LEU A 103 1.63 17.39 13.88
CA LEU A 103 2.26 16.67 12.78
C LEU A 103 3.75 16.45 13.00
N ALA A 104 4.46 17.45 13.54
CA ALA A 104 5.89 17.34 13.83
C ALA A 104 6.17 16.24 14.87
N ARG A 105 5.37 16.17 15.95
CA ARG A 105 5.49 15.12 16.95
C ARG A 105 5.21 13.73 16.37
N PHE A 106 4.14 13.60 15.59
CA PHE A 106 3.81 12.34 14.91
C PHE A 106 4.93 11.89 13.98
N TRP A 107 5.51 12.79 13.15
CA TRP A 107 6.58 12.42 12.24
C TRP A 107 7.90 12.11 12.95
N ALA A 108 8.14 12.71 14.12
CA ALA A 108 9.34 12.42 14.93
C ALA A 108 9.22 11.09 15.66
N ASP A 109 8.05 10.79 16.21
CA ASP A 109 7.77 9.56 16.96
C ASP A 109 6.30 9.12 16.75
N PRO A 110 6.03 8.37 15.66
CA PRO A 110 4.66 7.98 15.30
C PRO A 110 4.05 6.92 16.23
N ASP A 111 4.84 6.25 17.04
CA ASP A 111 4.34 5.33 18.07
C ASP A 111 4.03 6.04 19.38
N GLY A 112 4.87 6.95 19.82
CA GLY A 112 4.64 7.73 21.03
C GLY A 112 3.59 8.83 20.87
N HIS A 113 3.37 9.29 19.63
CA HIS A 113 2.42 10.37 19.29
C HIS A 113 1.53 9.98 18.11
N PRO A 114 0.77 8.86 18.17
CA PRO A 114 -0.15 8.49 17.09
C PRO A 114 -1.26 9.54 16.97
N PRO A 115 -1.92 9.64 15.80
CA PRO A 115 -3.13 10.44 15.68
C PRO A 115 -4.16 10.04 16.74
N PRO A 116 -4.87 10.98 17.38
CA PRO A 116 -5.86 10.64 18.41
C PRO A 116 -6.88 9.62 17.89
N THR A 117 -7.08 8.53 18.62
CA THR A 117 -7.87 7.35 18.22
C THR A 117 -7.37 6.62 16.96
N GLY A 118 -6.21 6.99 16.46
CA GLY A 118 -5.58 6.37 15.30
C GLY A 118 -4.77 5.11 15.64
N GLU A 119 -4.18 4.53 14.61
CA GLU A 119 -3.35 3.33 14.71
C GLU A 119 -1.87 3.73 14.94
N PRO A 120 -1.17 3.17 15.96
CA PRO A 120 0.28 3.32 16.08
C PRO A 120 1.01 2.71 14.88
N LEU A 121 2.16 3.30 14.49
CA LEU A 121 2.94 2.83 13.34
C LEU A 121 3.39 1.37 13.50
N SER A 122 3.78 0.96 14.69
CA SER A 122 4.19 -0.42 14.99
C SER A 122 3.07 -1.43 14.73
N ARG A 123 1.83 -1.10 15.09
CA ARG A 123 0.66 -1.94 14.82
C ARG A 123 0.37 -2.01 13.31
N PHE A 124 0.42 -0.86 12.64
CA PHE A 124 0.28 -0.79 11.18
C PHE A 124 1.33 -1.67 10.48
N GLN A 125 2.60 -1.51 10.83
CA GLN A 125 3.70 -2.32 10.30
C GLN A 125 3.47 -3.82 10.53
N THR A 126 3.09 -4.20 11.74
CA THR A 126 2.87 -5.61 12.09
C THR A 126 1.82 -6.27 11.22
N ARG A 127 0.64 -5.61 11.00
CA ARG A 127 -0.42 -6.20 10.15
C ARG A 127 -0.04 -6.25 8.68
N VAL A 128 0.68 -5.23 8.18
CA VAL A 128 1.14 -5.19 6.79
C VAL A 128 2.16 -6.29 6.53
N LEU A 129 3.13 -6.49 7.42
CA LEU A 129 4.13 -7.57 7.28
C LEU A 129 3.51 -8.95 7.45
N ALA A 130 2.50 -9.13 8.30
CA ALA A 130 1.75 -10.38 8.39
C ALA A 130 0.98 -10.69 7.09
N ALA A 131 0.45 -9.68 6.39
CA ALA A 131 -0.14 -9.86 5.06
C ALA A 131 0.94 -10.25 4.04
N TRP A 132 2.08 -9.55 4.03
CA TRP A 132 3.22 -9.84 3.16
C TRP A 132 3.68 -11.29 3.28
N ASP A 133 3.96 -11.75 4.50
CA ASP A 133 4.40 -13.13 4.76
C ASP A 133 3.39 -14.16 4.29
N SER A 134 2.09 -13.90 4.50
CA SER A 134 1.02 -14.79 4.02
C SER A 134 0.98 -14.85 2.49
N ILE A 135 1.07 -13.70 1.81
CA ILE A 135 1.03 -13.58 0.35
C ILE A 135 2.22 -14.31 -0.27
N VAL A 136 3.42 -14.03 0.21
CA VAL A 136 4.66 -14.62 -0.30
C VAL A 136 4.64 -16.14 -0.19
N ARG A 137 4.18 -16.68 0.95
CA ARG A 137 4.13 -18.14 1.18
C ARG A 137 3.01 -18.83 0.41
N SER A 138 1.84 -18.19 0.29
CA SER A 138 0.66 -18.81 -0.33
C SER A 138 0.71 -18.81 -1.85
N TYR A 139 1.47 -17.91 -2.46
CA TYR A 139 1.44 -17.68 -3.90
C TYR A 139 2.82 -17.74 -4.55
N THR A 140 3.68 -18.64 -4.04
CA THR A 140 5.02 -18.88 -4.59
C THR A 140 4.98 -19.20 -6.09
N GLY A 141 5.83 -18.55 -6.88
CA GLY A 141 5.93 -18.73 -8.32
C GLY A 141 4.90 -17.98 -9.15
N GLN A 142 4.00 -17.21 -8.52
CA GLN A 142 2.97 -16.44 -9.21
C GLN A 142 3.39 -14.98 -9.45
N LYS A 143 2.69 -14.33 -10.40
CA LYS A 143 2.74 -12.89 -10.66
C LYS A 143 1.50 -12.25 -10.06
N ILE A 144 1.67 -11.35 -9.10
CA ILE A 144 0.61 -10.78 -8.28
C ILE A 144 0.55 -9.27 -8.50
N LEU A 145 -0.64 -8.73 -8.78
CA LEU A 145 -0.92 -7.31 -8.67
C LEU A 145 -1.52 -7.04 -7.27
N LEU A 146 -0.79 -6.29 -6.44
CA LEU A 146 -1.22 -5.88 -5.10
C LEU A 146 -1.69 -4.42 -5.13
N VAL A 147 -3.00 -4.19 -5.10
CA VAL A 147 -3.60 -2.85 -5.15
C VAL A 147 -3.81 -2.33 -3.73
N THR A 148 -3.10 -1.25 -3.36
CA THR A 148 -3.05 -0.79 -1.98
C THR A 148 -2.75 0.72 -1.86
N HIS A 149 -2.15 1.15 -0.76
CA HIS A 149 -2.01 2.54 -0.33
C HIS A 149 -0.54 2.95 -0.16
N GLY A 150 -0.33 4.26 -0.08
CA GLY A 150 1.01 4.83 0.04
C GLY A 150 1.76 4.39 1.31
N GLY A 151 1.08 4.34 2.46
CA GLY A 151 1.68 3.88 3.71
C GLY A 151 2.08 2.40 3.66
N VAL A 152 1.21 1.54 3.13
CA VAL A 152 1.47 0.10 2.98
C VAL A 152 2.69 -0.13 2.08
N ILE A 153 2.75 0.53 0.92
CA ILE A 153 3.89 0.40 -0.01
C ILE A 153 5.18 0.87 0.66
N ARG A 154 5.16 1.98 1.41
CA ARG A 154 6.34 2.46 2.15
C ARG A 154 6.84 1.46 3.18
N VAL A 155 5.93 0.84 3.95
CA VAL A 155 6.30 -0.21 4.91
C VAL A 155 6.95 -1.39 4.20
N LEU A 156 6.36 -1.87 3.10
CA LEU A 156 6.91 -3.00 2.33
C LEU A 156 8.27 -2.65 1.70
N LEU A 157 8.43 -1.44 1.16
CA LEU A 157 9.72 -1.00 0.62
C LEU A 157 10.78 -0.83 1.70
N CYS A 158 10.44 -0.33 2.89
CA CYS A 158 11.36 -0.31 4.03
C CYS A 158 11.80 -1.74 4.39
N HIS A 159 10.86 -2.67 4.46
CA HIS A 159 11.15 -4.09 4.77
C HIS A 159 12.09 -4.71 3.72
N VAL A 160 11.75 -4.61 2.44
CA VAL A 160 12.54 -5.19 1.33
C VAL A 160 13.94 -4.57 1.23
N GLN A 161 14.06 -3.27 1.46
CA GLN A 161 15.33 -2.56 1.42
C GLN A 161 16.10 -2.59 2.75
N GLN A 162 15.62 -3.31 3.75
CA GLN A 162 16.20 -3.40 5.10
C GLN A 162 16.41 -2.01 5.74
N ARG A 163 15.50 -1.07 5.45
CA ARG A 163 15.51 0.29 6.02
C ARG A 163 14.65 0.34 7.29
N PRO A 164 15.04 1.12 8.30
CA PRO A 164 14.18 1.36 9.44
C PRO A 164 12.83 1.95 9.02
N VAL A 165 11.73 1.47 9.60
CA VAL A 165 10.37 1.97 9.28
C VAL A 165 10.20 3.44 9.63
N SER A 166 10.99 3.99 10.57
CA SER A 166 11.05 5.43 10.86
C SER A 166 11.45 6.29 9.66
N LYS A 167 12.04 5.67 8.61
CA LYS A 167 12.44 6.32 7.37
C LYS A 167 11.40 6.19 6.24
N LEU A 168 10.22 5.69 6.55
CA LEU A 168 9.18 5.42 5.53
C LEU A 168 8.77 6.68 4.74
N LEU A 169 8.82 7.87 5.36
CA LEU A 169 8.45 9.13 4.70
C LEU A 169 9.50 9.64 3.71
N GLU A 170 10.73 9.14 3.78
CA GLU A 170 11.76 9.44 2.78
C GLU A 170 11.47 8.76 1.42
N ILE A 171 10.53 7.79 1.40
CA ILE A 171 10.13 7.08 0.19
C ILE A 171 8.93 7.79 -0.43
N GLU A 172 9.17 8.44 -1.58
CA GLU A 172 8.07 9.01 -2.35
C GLU A 172 7.29 7.90 -3.05
N VAL A 173 5.97 7.89 -2.84
CA VAL A 173 5.04 6.99 -3.52
C VAL A 173 3.92 7.85 -4.11
N LYS A 174 3.92 8.11 -5.43
CA LYS A 174 2.91 8.92 -6.14
C LYS A 174 1.62 8.12 -6.33
N HIS A 175 0.49 8.80 -6.58
CA HIS A 175 -0.75 8.15 -7.00
C HIS A 175 -0.53 7.39 -8.31
N GLY A 176 -1.08 6.19 -8.44
CA GLY A 176 -0.87 5.32 -9.59
C GLY A 176 0.54 4.74 -9.71
N ALA A 177 1.48 5.03 -8.80
CA ALA A 177 2.82 4.45 -8.88
C ALA A 177 2.80 2.92 -8.75
N LEU A 178 3.58 2.25 -9.58
CA LEU A 178 3.77 0.80 -9.60
C LEU A 178 5.22 0.45 -9.24
N TYR A 179 5.39 -0.47 -8.29
CA TYR A 179 6.70 -0.97 -7.86
C TYR A 179 6.74 -2.48 -8.06
N THR A 180 7.71 -2.96 -8.81
CA THR A 180 7.87 -4.40 -9.06
C THR A 180 8.90 -4.99 -8.09
N LEU A 181 8.48 -5.98 -7.32
CA LEU A 181 9.32 -6.76 -6.43
C LEU A 181 9.52 -8.17 -6.99
N ARG A 182 10.75 -8.66 -6.91
CA ARG A 182 11.08 -10.06 -7.12
C ARG A 182 11.31 -10.71 -5.76
N VAL A 183 10.60 -11.80 -5.51
CA VAL A 183 10.66 -12.53 -4.24
C VAL A 183 11.13 -13.96 -4.53
N SER A 184 12.22 -14.35 -3.90
CA SER A 184 12.73 -15.72 -3.93
C SER A 184 12.35 -16.43 -2.63
N VAL A 185 11.72 -17.60 -2.75
CA VAL A 185 11.30 -18.42 -1.61
C VAL A 185 12.08 -19.74 -1.67
N ASP A 186 12.98 -19.92 -0.72
CA ASP A 186 13.61 -21.24 -0.47
C ASP A 186 12.86 -21.93 0.66
N ALA A 187 12.72 -23.27 0.55
CA ALA A 187 12.05 -24.06 1.58
C ALA A 187 12.79 -24.08 2.95
N LYS A 188 14.07 -23.70 2.97
CA LYS A 188 14.96 -23.75 4.14
C LYS A 188 15.33 -22.36 4.68
N GLU A 189 15.06 -21.29 3.95
CA GLU A 189 15.46 -19.94 4.30
C GLU A 189 14.25 -18.98 4.36
N ALA A 190 14.43 -17.83 5.03
CA ALA A 190 13.45 -16.78 4.98
C ALA A 190 13.34 -16.23 3.55
N PRO A 191 12.13 -15.89 3.07
CA PRO A 191 11.95 -15.28 1.75
C PRO A 191 12.81 -14.01 1.62
N THR A 192 13.53 -13.90 0.50
CA THR A 192 14.26 -12.68 0.15
C THR A 192 13.51 -11.92 -0.93
N ALA A 193 13.50 -10.60 -0.84
CA ALA A 193 12.82 -9.75 -1.81
C ALA A 193 13.71 -8.59 -2.24
N GLU A 194 13.60 -8.20 -3.50
CA GLU A 194 14.31 -7.06 -4.07
C GLU A 194 13.39 -6.19 -4.95
N LEU A 195 13.61 -4.90 -4.92
CA LEU A 195 12.94 -3.95 -5.82
C LEU A 195 13.66 -3.97 -7.17
N ILE A 196 12.95 -4.33 -8.26
CA ILE A 196 13.52 -4.45 -9.60
C ILE A 196 13.05 -3.36 -10.57
N ALA A 197 11.89 -2.74 -10.33
CA ALA A 197 11.40 -1.62 -11.15
C ALA A 197 10.49 -0.67 -10.37
N ARG A 198 10.42 0.58 -10.84
CA ARG A 198 9.46 1.62 -10.41
C ARG A 198 8.93 2.35 -11.65
N VAL A 199 7.62 2.44 -11.80
CA VAL A 199 6.90 3.18 -12.84
C VAL A 199 6.03 4.27 -12.22
#